data_7b483df72672aafc884e6fa3b15030a6
#
_entry.id   7b483df72672aafc884e6fa3b15030a6
#
_cell.length_a   1.000
_cell.length_b   1.000
_cell.length_c   1.000
_cell.angle_alpha   90.00
_cell.angle_beta   90.00
_cell.angle_gamma   90.00
#
_symmetry.space_group_name_H-M   'P 1'
#
loop_
_entity.id
_entity.type
_entity.pdbx_description
1 polymer ?
#
loop_
_entity_poly.entity_id
_entity_poly.type
_entity_poly.pdbx_seq_one_letter_code
_entity_poly.pdbx_strand_id
1 'polypeptide(L)'
;AGETVAEEKTHTTVSLFQNLKSQLERQELIKRDVNNIKIGDFVELQGTLKTNPVIDMLSGLKELMALANLFSDNKSNKNNKTNTQKLMSDNKFNAQIDGLIKGLQAGGKKDIICEAENLSVVLPTDENYFLNNNMAEITDGDYKVLGKVVKICKEEGRISLLRNTVFSKLQLDRMKEFQDLFNDPSLSQFVGDDGIATVINAPVIMIIPIAIYI
;
A
#
# COMPACT_ATOMS: atom_id res chain seq x y z
N ALA A 1 59.43 -8.92 -7.37
CA ALA A 1 58.19 -9.53 -6.94
C ALA A 1 57.28 -8.41 -6.42
N GLY A 2 56.27 -8.05 -7.19
CA GLY A 2 55.30 -7.04 -6.77
C GLY A 2 54.15 -7.78 -6.08
N GLU A 3 53.86 -7.44 -4.82
CA GLU A 3 52.68 -7.83 -4.15
C GLU A 3 51.46 -7.11 -4.71
N THR A 4 50.57 -7.83 -5.35
CA THR A 4 49.28 -7.30 -5.76
C THR A 4 48.36 -7.40 -4.54
N VAL A 5 48.18 -6.30 -3.81
CA VAL A 5 47.18 -6.21 -2.75
C VAL A 5 45.82 -6.13 -3.45
N ALA A 6 45.05 -7.20 -3.41
CA ALA A 6 43.65 -7.21 -3.82
C ALA A 6 42.82 -6.58 -2.68
N GLU A 7 42.43 -5.34 -2.83
CA GLU A 7 41.54 -4.67 -1.91
C GLU A 7 40.10 -5.17 -2.15
N GLU A 8 39.60 -6.04 -1.30
CA GLU A 8 38.23 -6.52 -1.35
C GLU A 8 37.27 -5.44 -0.81
N LYS A 9 36.64 -4.70 -1.70
CA LYS A 9 35.74 -3.60 -1.33
C LYS A 9 34.36 -4.15 -1.08
N THR A 10 34.00 -4.36 0.19
CA THR A 10 32.65 -4.79 0.58
C THR A 10 31.69 -3.62 0.43
N HIS A 11 30.76 -3.73 -0.52
CA HIS A 11 29.71 -2.73 -0.73
C HIS A 11 28.50 -3.02 0.15
N THR A 12 28.14 -2.08 1.02
CA THR A 12 26.85 -2.12 1.75
C THR A 12 25.72 -1.62 0.85
N THR A 13 24.48 -1.98 1.14
CA THR A 13 23.30 -1.49 0.43
C THR A 13 23.25 0.05 0.39
N VAL A 14 23.61 0.68 1.50
CA VAL A 14 23.69 2.15 1.61
C VAL A 14 24.75 2.72 0.69
N SER A 15 25.95 2.12 0.65
CA SER A 15 27.01 2.61 -0.24
C SER A 15 26.68 2.43 -1.71
N LEU A 16 26.00 1.34 -2.08
CA LEU A 16 25.52 1.11 -3.43
C LEU A 16 24.47 2.16 -3.84
N PHE A 17 23.53 2.45 -2.94
CA PHE A 17 22.53 3.49 -3.17
C PHE A 17 23.17 4.87 -3.35
N GLN A 18 24.11 5.26 -2.47
CA GLN A 18 24.81 6.55 -2.57
C GLN A 18 25.57 6.68 -3.90
N ASN A 19 26.24 5.61 -4.33
CA ASN A 19 26.94 5.60 -5.62
C ASN A 19 25.96 5.75 -6.79
N LEU A 20 24.85 5.01 -6.79
CA LEU A 20 23.82 5.10 -7.81
C LEU A 20 23.23 6.51 -7.87
N LYS A 21 22.84 7.06 -6.71
CA LYS A 21 22.27 8.41 -6.62
C LYS A 21 23.24 9.46 -7.16
N SER A 22 24.51 9.40 -6.76
CA SER A 22 25.53 10.33 -7.23
C SER A 22 25.74 10.25 -8.75
N GLN A 23 25.67 9.06 -9.34
CA GLN A 23 25.77 8.92 -10.79
C GLN A 23 24.55 9.49 -11.52
N LEU A 24 23.33 9.22 -11.01
CA LEU A 24 22.11 9.78 -11.58
C LEU A 24 22.09 11.31 -11.50
N GLU A 25 22.57 11.88 -10.40
CA GLU A 25 22.69 13.34 -10.23
C GLU A 25 23.71 13.95 -11.18
N ARG A 26 24.90 13.35 -11.35
CA ARG A 26 25.92 13.82 -12.30
C ARG A 26 25.41 13.82 -13.75
N GLN A 27 24.52 12.92 -14.08
CA GLN A 27 23.92 12.82 -15.42
C GLN A 27 22.62 13.63 -15.56
N GLU A 28 22.23 14.36 -14.51
CA GLU A 28 20.99 15.16 -14.45
C GLU A 28 19.71 14.34 -14.76
N LEU A 29 19.72 13.05 -14.39
CA LEU A 29 18.63 12.12 -14.68
C LEU A 29 17.51 12.17 -13.63
N ILE A 30 17.77 12.74 -12.46
CA ILE A 30 16.77 12.83 -11.39
C ILE A 30 15.89 14.06 -11.61
N LYS A 31 14.59 13.83 -11.80
CA LYS A 31 13.58 14.88 -11.88
C LYS A 31 13.01 15.16 -10.49
N ARG A 32 12.91 16.44 -10.13
CA ARG A 32 12.27 16.91 -8.87
C ARG A 32 11.01 17.72 -9.14
N ASP A 33 10.85 18.21 -10.38
CA ASP A 33 9.62 18.86 -10.83
C ASP A 33 8.62 17.84 -11.38
N VAL A 34 7.56 17.61 -10.64
CA VAL A 34 6.51 16.62 -10.97
C VAL A 34 5.69 16.98 -12.21
N ASN A 35 5.67 18.27 -12.62
CA ASN A 35 4.87 18.73 -13.75
C ASN A 35 5.39 18.20 -15.09
N ASN A 36 6.70 17.97 -15.18
CA ASN A 36 7.40 17.61 -16.42
C ASN A 36 7.89 16.17 -16.47
N ILE A 37 7.41 15.30 -15.57
CA ILE A 37 7.82 13.90 -15.54
C ILE A 37 7.15 13.08 -16.65
N LYS A 38 7.87 12.05 -17.11
CA LYS A 38 7.43 11.06 -18.08
C LYS A 38 7.60 9.64 -17.52
N ILE A 39 6.87 8.69 -18.10
CA ILE A 39 7.10 7.29 -17.80
C ILE A 39 8.55 6.93 -18.17
N GLY A 40 9.24 6.27 -17.22
CA GLY A 40 10.64 5.90 -17.35
C GLY A 40 11.63 6.87 -16.68
N ASP A 41 11.21 8.08 -16.33
CA ASP A 41 12.06 9.04 -15.61
C ASP A 41 12.38 8.55 -14.20
N PHE A 42 13.58 8.88 -13.73
CA PHE A 42 13.91 8.82 -12.30
C PHE A 42 13.43 10.10 -11.63
N VAL A 43 12.72 9.91 -10.52
CA VAL A 43 12.16 11.03 -9.73
C VAL A 43 12.60 10.91 -8.29
N GLU A 44 12.85 12.06 -7.67
CA GLU A 44 13.04 12.19 -6.23
C GLU A 44 11.95 13.10 -5.69
N LEU A 45 11.09 12.56 -4.83
CA LEU A 45 9.94 13.25 -4.25
C LEU A 45 10.05 13.19 -2.72
N GLN A 46 9.45 14.17 -2.06
CA GLN A 46 9.29 14.17 -0.62
C GLN A 46 7.81 14.18 -0.28
N GLY A 47 7.42 13.39 0.71
CA GLY A 47 6.04 13.34 1.18
C GLY A 47 5.86 12.42 2.37
N THR A 48 4.65 12.46 2.92
CA THR A 48 4.24 11.62 4.05
C THR A 48 3.87 10.22 3.55
N LEU A 49 4.47 9.20 4.12
CA LEU A 49 4.17 7.82 3.76
C LEU A 49 2.99 7.30 4.59
N LYS A 50 2.05 6.67 3.92
CA LYS A 50 0.86 6.03 4.52
C LYS A 50 0.74 4.59 4.05
N THR A 51 0.16 3.77 4.89
CA THR A 51 -0.22 2.40 4.52
C THR A 51 -1.33 2.41 3.46
N ASN A 52 -1.53 1.28 2.81
CA ASN A 52 -2.65 1.10 1.90
C ASN A 52 -3.97 1.09 2.71
N PRO A 53 -4.87 2.07 2.50
CA PRO A 53 -6.09 2.22 3.29
C PRO A 53 -7.01 0.99 3.22
N VAL A 54 -6.97 0.22 2.13
CA VAL A 54 -7.72 -1.04 2.01
C VAL A 54 -7.20 -2.08 3.00
N ILE A 55 -5.88 -2.17 3.16
CA ILE A 55 -5.26 -3.12 4.10
C ILE A 55 -5.62 -2.76 5.53
N ASP A 56 -5.49 -1.48 5.87
CA ASP A 56 -5.75 -0.98 7.23
C ASP A 56 -7.19 -1.25 7.64
N MET A 57 -8.12 -0.95 6.75
CA MET A 57 -9.53 -1.19 7.00
C MET A 57 -9.85 -2.69 7.13
N LEU A 58 -9.37 -3.53 6.22
CA LEU A 58 -9.60 -4.98 6.30
C LEU A 58 -9.00 -5.57 7.58
N SER A 59 -7.86 -5.08 8.01
CA SER A 59 -7.22 -5.49 9.26
C SER A 59 -8.04 -5.06 10.48
N GLY A 60 -8.51 -3.81 10.50
CA GLY A 60 -9.40 -3.30 11.54
C GLY A 60 -10.72 -4.07 11.63
N LEU A 61 -11.32 -4.38 10.48
CA LEU A 61 -12.54 -5.21 10.43
C LEU A 61 -12.28 -6.60 11.02
N LYS A 62 -11.15 -7.22 10.68
CA LYS A 62 -10.78 -8.52 11.24
C LYS A 62 -10.60 -8.49 12.76
N GLU A 63 -9.98 -7.45 13.30
CA GLU A 63 -9.84 -7.27 14.75
C GLU A 63 -11.21 -7.13 15.42
N LEU A 64 -12.12 -6.34 14.85
CA LEU A 64 -13.48 -6.19 15.36
C LEU A 64 -14.26 -7.51 15.35
N MET A 65 -14.07 -8.32 14.28
CA MET A 65 -14.70 -9.63 14.19
C MET A 65 -14.17 -10.59 15.27
N ALA A 66 -12.87 -10.55 15.56
CA ALA A 66 -12.26 -11.32 16.62
C ALA A 66 -12.84 -10.93 18.00
N LEU A 67 -12.97 -9.61 18.27
CA LEU A 67 -13.57 -9.09 19.49
C LEU A 67 -15.05 -9.50 19.61
N ALA A 68 -15.84 -9.36 18.54
CA ALA A 68 -17.25 -9.75 18.52
C ALA A 68 -17.44 -11.24 18.84
N ASN A 69 -16.56 -12.10 18.36
CA ASN A 69 -16.59 -13.53 18.67
C ASN A 69 -16.27 -13.81 20.14
N LEU A 70 -15.30 -13.10 20.74
CA LEU A 70 -14.99 -13.23 22.17
C LEU A 70 -16.16 -12.85 23.07
N PHE A 71 -16.94 -11.82 22.69
CA PHE A 71 -18.11 -11.40 23.47
C PHE A 71 -19.37 -12.23 23.18
N SER A 72 -19.44 -12.95 22.07
CA SER A 72 -20.61 -13.77 21.72
C SER A 72 -20.65 -15.14 22.42
N ASP A 73 -19.53 -15.61 22.95
CA ASP A 73 -19.45 -16.86 23.73
C ASP A 73 -20.08 -16.76 25.14
N ASN A 74 -20.33 -15.53 25.63
CA ASN A 74 -21.04 -15.30 26.88
C ASN A 74 -22.58 -15.34 26.64
N LYS A 75 -23.16 -16.53 26.68
CA LYS A 75 -24.59 -16.86 26.96
C LYS A 75 -25.60 -15.73 26.68
N SER A 76 -25.85 -15.34 25.47
CA SER A 76 -27.02 -14.55 25.13
C SER A 76 -27.81 -15.21 24.00
N ASN A 77 -29.12 -15.27 24.23
CA ASN A 77 -30.16 -15.84 23.40
C ASN A 77 -29.89 -15.67 21.89
N LYS A 78 -29.84 -16.80 21.19
CA LYS A 78 -29.63 -16.89 19.71
C LYS A 78 -30.62 -16.03 18.89
N ASN A 79 -31.68 -15.49 19.49
CA ASN A 79 -32.75 -14.79 18.78
C ASN A 79 -32.58 -13.27 18.67
N ASN A 80 -31.57 -12.64 19.34
CA ASN A 80 -31.41 -11.19 19.37
C ASN A 80 -30.07 -10.70 18.80
N LYS A 81 -29.37 -11.50 17.97
CA LYS A 81 -28.17 -11.01 17.30
C LYS A 81 -28.55 -9.97 16.25
N THR A 82 -27.93 -8.80 16.31
CA THR A 82 -28.03 -7.78 15.26
C THR A 82 -27.49 -8.33 13.94
N ASN A 83 -27.90 -7.74 12.83
CA ASN A 83 -27.40 -8.14 11.50
C ASN A 83 -25.86 -8.08 11.42
N THR A 84 -25.25 -7.08 12.04
CA THR A 84 -23.78 -6.93 12.17
C THR A 84 -23.16 -8.11 12.91
N GLN A 85 -23.72 -8.53 14.04
CA GLN A 85 -23.21 -9.68 14.81
C GLN A 85 -23.35 -11.00 14.05
N LYS A 86 -24.40 -11.13 13.23
CA LYS A 86 -24.58 -12.30 12.35
C LYS A 86 -23.53 -12.33 11.26
N LEU A 87 -23.27 -11.19 10.61
CA LEU A 87 -22.27 -11.04 9.54
C LEU A 87 -20.87 -11.28 10.09
N MET A 88 -20.53 -10.67 11.23
CA MET A 88 -19.21 -10.82 11.88
C MET A 88 -18.93 -12.23 12.38
N SER A 89 -19.98 -13.01 12.69
CA SER A 89 -19.85 -14.43 13.08
C SER A 89 -19.92 -15.41 11.89
N ASP A 90 -20.09 -14.91 10.67
CA ASP A 90 -20.14 -15.75 9.47
C ASP A 90 -18.74 -16.19 9.04
N ASN A 91 -18.46 -17.48 9.15
CA ASN A 91 -17.20 -18.08 8.75
C ASN A 91 -16.87 -17.86 7.26
N LYS A 92 -17.88 -17.76 6.39
CA LYS A 92 -17.69 -17.53 4.97
C LYS A 92 -17.21 -16.09 4.72
N PHE A 93 -17.81 -15.13 5.40
CA PHE A 93 -17.39 -13.73 5.35
C PHE A 93 -15.96 -13.55 5.88
N ASN A 94 -15.65 -14.16 7.03
CA ASN A 94 -14.30 -14.18 7.59
C ASN A 94 -13.26 -14.73 6.60
N ALA A 95 -13.56 -15.85 5.94
CA ALA A 95 -12.68 -16.45 4.96
C ALA A 95 -12.47 -15.55 3.71
N GLN A 96 -13.49 -14.79 3.32
CA GLN A 96 -13.40 -13.83 2.22
C GLN A 96 -12.48 -12.66 2.58
N ILE A 97 -12.60 -12.08 3.78
CA ILE A 97 -11.73 -11.01 4.28
C ILE A 97 -10.27 -11.50 4.38
N ASP A 98 -10.04 -12.69 4.93
CA ASP A 98 -8.70 -13.28 4.98
C ASP A 98 -8.10 -13.51 3.58
N GLY A 99 -8.91 -13.96 2.64
CA GLY A 99 -8.49 -14.14 1.25
C GLY A 99 -8.10 -12.83 0.58
N LEU A 100 -8.82 -11.74 0.88
CA LEU A 100 -8.51 -10.39 0.42
C LEU A 100 -7.19 -9.88 0.97
N ILE A 101 -7.02 -9.93 2.30
CA ILE A 101 -5.77 -9.49 2.95
C ILE A 101 -4.58 -10.25 2.39
N LYS A 102 -4.70 -11.58 2.27
CA LYS A 102 -3.66 -12.42 1.67
C LYS A 102 -3.37 -12.04 0.23
N GLY A 103 -4.39 -11.73 -0.57
CA GLY A 103 -4.23 -11.30 -1.95
C GLY A 103 -3.52 -9.95 -2.08
N LEU A 104 -3.83 -9.01 -1.21
CA LEU A 104 -3.20 -7.68 -1.16
C LEU A 104 -1.73 -7.74 -0.69
N GLN A 105 -1.39 -8.74 0.11
CA GLN A 105 -0.05 -8.94 0.68
C GLN A 105 0.71 -10.10 -0.01
N ALA A 106 0.19 -10.63 -1.12
CA ALA A 106 0.76 -11.80 -1.77
C ALA A 106 2.22 -11.56 -2.18
N GLY A 107 3.08 -12.48 -1.77
CA GLY A 107 4.51 -12.44 -2.09
C GLY A 107 5.29 -11.35 -1.35
N GLY A 108 4.78 -10.83 -0.21
CA GLY A 108 5.43 -9.74 0.56
C GLY A 108 5.25 -8.36 -0.08
N LYS A 109 4.52 -8.28 -1.20
CA LYS A 109 4.30 -7.02 -1.92
C LYS A 109 3.17 -6.24 -1.29
N LYS A 110 3.45 -4.97 -0.98
CA LYS A 110 2.47 -4.03 -0.45
C LYS A 110 2.60 -2.70 -1.17
N ASP A 111 1.48 -2.01 -1.34
CA ASP A 111 1.51 -0.62 -1.79
C ASP A 111 1.65 0.29 -0.58
N ILE A 112 2.61 1.20 -0.64
CA ILE A 112 2.68 2.37 0.24
C ILE A 112 2.16 3.56 -0.57
N ILE A 113 1.46 4.45 0.09
CA ILE A 113 1.00 5.70 -0.50
C ILE A 113 1.89 6.82 0.03
N CYS A 114 2.50 7.58 -0.86
CA CYS A 114 3.22 8.79 -0.51
C CYS A 114 2.37 9.98 -0.89
N GLU A 115 2.01 10.81 0.08
CA GLU A 115 1.30 12.06 -0.14
C GLU A 115 2.32 13.20 -0.25
N ALA A 116 2.62 13.62 -1.46
CA ALA A 116 3.36 14.82 -1.76
C ALA A 116 2.39 16.00 -1.93
N GLU A 117 2.89 17.23 -1.90
CA GLU A 117 2.12 18.48 -1.77
C GLU A 117 0.84 18.56 -2.62
N ASN A 118 0.86 18.15 -3.88
CA ASN A 118 -0.30 18.17 -4.79
C ASN A 118 -0.41 16.88 -5.62
N LEU A 119 0.16 15.80 -5.15
CA LEU A 119 0.28 14.56 -5.90
C LEU A 119 0.27 13.36 -4.97
N SER A 120 -0.58 12.40 -5.27
CA SER A 120 -0.51 11.09 -4.62
C SER A 120 0.42 10.17 -5.40
N VAL A 121 1.25 9.43 -4.69
CA VAL A 121 2.22 8.51 -5.29
C VAL A 121 1.98 7.11 -4.75
N VAL A 122 1.74 6.16 -5.64
CA VAL A 122 1.64 4.74 -5.28
C VAL A 122 3.01 4.10 -5.44
N LEU A 123 3.51 3.52 -4.36
CA LEU A 123 4.82 2.86 -4.27
C LEU A 123 4.58 1.35 -4.10
N PRO A 124 4.66 0.54 -5.16
CA PRO A 124 4.72 -0.91 -5.00
C PRO A 124 6.03 -1.29 -4.32
N THR A 125 5.94 -1.80 -3.11
CA THR A 125 7.08 -2.18 -2.27
C THR A 125 7.08 -3.66 -1.96
N ASP A 126 8.21 -4.18 -1.52
CA ASP A 126 8.37 -5.55 -1.04
C ASP A 126 9.11 -5.49 0.30
N GLU A 127 8.53 -6.08 1.34
CA GLU A 127 9.09 -6.07 2.70
C GLU A 127 10.51 -6.63 2.77
N ASN A 128 10.84 -7.56 1.89
CA ASN A 128 12.18 -8.17 1.85
C ASN A 128 13.30 -7.19 1.48
N TYR A 129 12.97 -6.04 0.89
CA TYR A 129 13.95 -5.02 0.49
C TYR A 129 14.12 -3.91 1.53
N PHE A 130 13.36 -3.93 2.62
CA PHE A 130 13.58 -3.01 3.73
C PHE A 130 14.68 -3.53 4.66
N LEU A 131 15.57 -2.63 5.10
CA LEU A 131 16.74 -3.00 5.91
C LEU A 131 16.38 -3.80 7.16
N ASN A 132 15.24 -3.54 7.79
CA ASN A 132 14.79 -4.21 9.00
C ASN A 132 13.58 -5.13 8.76
N ASN A 133 13.22 -5.40 7.50
CA ASN A 133 12.00 -6.11 7.12
C ASN A 133 10.72 -5.55 7.80
N ASN A 134 10.75 -4.27 8.18
CA ASN A 134 9.69 -3.62 8.93
C ASN A 134 9.26 -2.33 8.23
N MET A 135 8.12 -2.40 7.52
CA MET A 135 7.52 -1.24 6.86
C MET A 135 6.76 -0.34 7.82
N ALA A 136 6.36 -0.84 9.00
CA ALA A 136 5.57 -0.07 9.96
C ALA A 136 6.36 1.12 10.53
N GLU A 137 7.68 1.03 10.56
CA GLU A 137 8.54 2.11 11.09
C GLU A 137 8.58 3.35 10.20
N ILE A 138 8.19 3.23 8.92
CA ILE A 138 8.23 4.35 7.97
C ILE A 138 6.87 4.96 7.66
N THR A 139 5.79 4.40 8.18
CA THR A 139 4.45 4.96 8.01
C THR A 139 4.23 6.18 8.90
N ASP A 140 3.42 7.14 8.41
CA ASP A 140 3.12 8.42 9.04
C ASP A 140 4.32 9.36 9.23
N GLY A 141 5.45 9.06 8.57
CA GLY A 141 6.63 9.91 8.53
C GLY A 141 6.84 10.58 7.17
N ASP A 142 7.61 11.67 7.18
CA ASP A 142 8.04 12.37 5.97
C ASP A 142 9.36 11.83 5.48
N TYR A 143 9.35 11.35 4.24
CA TYR A 143 10.51 10.71 3.61
C TYR A 143 10.73 11.22 2.20
N LYS A 144 11.96 11.08 1.74
CA LYS A 144 12.30 11.18 0.33
C LYS A 144 12.19 9.80 -0.32
N VAL A 145 11.64 9.79 -1.52
CA VAL A 145 11.51 8.60 -2.35
C VAL A 145 12.25 8.84 -3.65
N LEU A 146 13.28 8.05 -3.91
CA LEU A 146 13.91 7.97 -5.23
C LEU A 146 13.39 6.72 -5.93
N GLY A 147 12.90 6.88 -7.16
CA GLY A 147 12.38 5.74 -7.90
C GLY A 147 12.13 6.05 -9.37
N LYS A 148 11.62 5.05 -10.09
CA LYS A 148 11.33 5.12 -11.52
C LYS A 148 9.83 5.20 -11.76
N VAL A 149 9.39 6.20 -12.53
CA VAL A 149 7.98 6.39 -12.89
C VAL A 149 7.53 5.31 -13.87
N VAL A 150 6.44 4.63 -13.54
CA VAL A 150 5.85 3.56 -14.38
C VAL A 150 4.41 3.84 -14.81
N LYS A 151 3.72 4.78 -14.14
CA LYS A 151 2.38 5.21 -14.52
C LYS A 151 2.15 6.65 -14.11
N ILE A 152 1.39 7.38 -14.92
CA ILE A 152 1.00 8.79 -14.68
C ILE A 152 -0.48 8.95 -15.01
N CYS A 153 -1.23 9.51 -14.07
CA CYS A 153 -2.60 9.99 -14.26
C CYS A 153 -2.64 11.47 -13.82
N LYS A 154 -2.67 12.42 -14.75
CA LYS A 154 -2.57 13.87 -14.45
C LYS A 154 -3.91 14.52 -14.16
N GLU A 155 -4.85 14.46 -15.09
CA GLU A 155 -6.14 15.15 -15.02
C GLU A 155 -7.29 14.15 -14.85
N GLU A 156 -7.18 13.04 -15.56
CA GLU A 156 -8.14 11.95 -15.50
C GLU A 156 -7.45 10.62 -15.24
N GLY A 157 -8.22 9.66 -14.75
CA GLY A 157 -7.74 8.33 -14.47
C GLY A 157 -7.55 8.08 -12.98
N ARG A 158 -7.16 6.84 -12.70
CA ARG A 158 -7.04 6.35 -11.33
C ARG A 158 -6.09 5.18 -11.25
N ILE A 159 -5.57 4.94 -10.07
CA ILE A 159 -4.80 3.73 -9.75
C ILE A 159 -5.61 2.91 -8.76
N SER A 160 -5.96 1.67 -9.14
CA SER A 160 -6.63 0.74 -8.24
C SER A 160 -5.64 0.16 -7.24
N LEU A 161 -5.99 0.23 -5.96
CA LEU A 161 -5.24 -0.42 -4.87
C LEU A 161 -5.50 -1.93 -4.82
N LEU A 162 -6.52 -2.41 -5.53
CA LEU A 162 -6.87 -3.83 -5.65
C LEU A 162 -6.25 -4.50 -6.88
N ARG A 163 -5.43 -3.79 -7.69
CA ARG A 163 -4.91 -4.26 -8.99
C ARG A 163 -4.14 -5.57 -8.95
N ASN A 164 -3.53 -5.89 -7.82
CA ASN A 164 -2.75 -7.12 -7.64
C ASN A 164 -3.55 -8.27 -7.03
N THR A 165 -4.86 -8.10 -6.88
CA THR A 165 -5.77 -9.10 -6.32
C THR A 165 -6.62 -9.74 -7.41
N VAL A 166 -7.25 -10.86 -7.09
CA VAL A 166 -8.29 -11.47 -7.94
C VAL A 166 -9.43 -10.50 -8.24
N PHE A 167 -9.67 -9.51 -7.38
CA PHE A 167 -10.71 -8.49 -7.55
C PHE A 167 -10.44 -7.55 -8.73
N SER A 168 -9.19 -7.33 -9.12
CA SER A 168 -8.87 -6.58 -10.33
C SER A 168 -9.37 -7.23 -11.61
N LYS A 169 -9.64 -8.55 -11.55
CA LYS A 169 -10.13 -9.36 -12.67
C LYS A 169 -11.63 -9.65 -12.58
N LEU A 170 -12.28 -9.23 -11.49
CA LEU A 170 -13.72 -9.40 -11.34
C LEU A 170 -14.48 -8.39 -12.21
N GLN A 171 -15.60 -8.85 -12.77
CA GLN A 171 -16.53 -7.98 -13.48
C GLN A 171 -17.07 -6.89 -12.55
N LEU A 172 -17.38 -5.72 -13.09
CA LEU A 172 -17.86 -4.54 -12.38
C LEU A 172 -19.02 -4.83 -11.39
N ASP A 173 -19.86 -5.81 -11.70
CA ASP A 173 -21.00 -6.18 -10.86
C ASP A 173 -20.56 -6.81 -9.52
N ARG A 174 -19.51 -7.63 -9.53
CA ARG A 174 -18.98 -8.21 -8.29
C ARG A 174 -18.15 -7.23 -7.47
N MET A 175 -17.56 -6.22 -8.13
CA MET A 175 -16.95 -5.10 -7.42
C MET A 175 -17.99 -4.25 -6.68
N LYS A 176 -19.20 -4.11 -7.27
CA LYS A 176 -20.33 -3.48 -6.59
C LYS A 176 -20.79 -4.28 -5.37
N GLU A 177 -21.00 -5.59 -5.52
CA GLU A 177 -21.35 -6.45 -4.39
C GLU A 177 -20.33 -6.34 -3.25
N PHE A 178 -19.05 -6.21 -3.59
CA PHE A 178 -17.99 -5.99 -2.61
C PHE A 178 -18.09 -4.60 -1.96
N GLN A 179 -18.29 -3.54 -2.75
CA GLN A 179 -18.50 -2.18 -2.23
C GLN A 179 -19.79 -2.09 -1.40
N ASP A 180 -20.85 -2.75 -1.82
CA ASP A 180 -22.14 -2.79 -1.11
C ASP A 180 -22.02 -3.50 0.25
N LEU A 181 -21.13 -4.49 0.37
CA LEU A 181 -20.80 -5.10 1.67
C LEU A 181 -20.23 -4.07 2.67
N PHE A 182 -19.40 -3.15 2.21
CA PHE A 182 -18.82 -2.11 3.06
C PHE A 182 -19.73 -0.89 3.23
N ASN A 183 -20.68 -0.71 2.33
CA ASN A 183 -21.72 0.31 2.45
C ASN A 183 -22.91 -0.16 3.32
N ASP A 184 -22.87 -1.38 3.86
CA ASP A 184 -23.87 -1.84 4.83
C ASP A 184 -23.88 -0.87 6.03
N PRO A 185 -25.05 -0.31 6.41
CA PRO A 185 -25.17 0.62 7.52
C PRO A 185 -24.61 0.07 8.84
N SER A 186 -24.57 -1.26 8.98
CA SER A 186 -23.98 -1.93 10.14
C SER A 186 -22.44 -1.88 10.18
N LEU A 187 -21.79 -1.64 9.03
CA LEU A 187 -20.35 -1.49 8.90
C LEU A 187 -19.93 -0.04 8.68
N SER A 188 -20.84 0.85 8.27
CA SER A 188 -20.55 2.25 7.98
C SER A 188 -19.94 3.00 9.18
N GLN A 189 -20.33 2.65 10.40
CA GLN A 189 -19.73 3.20 11.62
C GLN A 189 -18.23 2.89 11.77
N PHE A 190 -17.70 1.90 11.04
CA PHE A 190 -16.29 1.49 11.08
C PHE A 190 -15.52 1.95 9.84
N VAL A 191 -16.22 2.32 8.78
CA VAL A 191 -15.62 2.69 7.48
C VAL A 191 -15.53 4.20 7.30
N GLY A 192 -16.30 4.96 8.09
CA GLY A 192 -16.48 6.41 7.93
C GLY A 192 -17.42 6.76 6.77
N ASP A 193 -17.84 8.02 6.72
CA ASP A 193 -18.82 8.51 5.74
C ASP A 193 -18.31 8.49 4.29
N ASP A 194 -16.99 8.53 4.09
CA ASP A 194 -16.35 8.59 2.77
C ASP A 194 -16.19 7.20 2.09
N GLY A 195 -16.57 6.13 2.78
CA GLY A 195 -16.38 4.76 2.28
C GLY A 195 -14.90 4.37 2.16
N ILE A 196 -14.63 3.25 1.47
CA ILE A 196 -13.27 2.75 1.31
C ILE A 196 -12.68 3.27 0.01
N ALA A 197 -11.57 3.97 0.12
CA ALA A 197 -10.79 4.35 -1.04
C ALA A 197 -10.08 3.12 -1.64
N THR A 198 -10.76 2.41 -2.54
CA THR A 198 -10.16 1.30 -3.32
C THR A 198 -9.36 1.77 -4.53
N VAL A 199 -9.43 3.06 -4.81
CA VAL A 199 -8.74 3.73 -5.91
C VAL A 199 -8.18 5.07 -5.45
N ILE A 200 -7.06 5.47 -6.02
CA ILE A 200 -6.53 6.82 -5.89
C ILE A 200 -6.77 7.53 -7.20
N ASN A 201 -7.50 8.63 -7.15
CA ASN A 201 -7.82 9.45 -8.33
C ASN A 201 -6.66 10.38 -8.70
N ALA A 202 -6.66 10.83 -9.94
CA ALA A 202 -5.72 11.84 -10.42
C ALA A 202 -5.81 13.15 -9.59
N PRO A 203 -4.69 13.88 -9.38
CA PRO A 203 -3.36 13.58 -9.91
C PRO A 203 -2.65 12.48 -9.10
N VAL A 204 -2.29 11.39 -9.77
CA VAL A 204 -1.60 10.26 -9.14
C VAL A 204 -0.56 9.66 -10.08
N ILE A 205 0.57 9.26 -9.53
CA ILE A 205 1.60 8.52 -10.25
C ILE A 205 1.94 7.21 -9.52
N MET A 206 2.53 6.29 -10.26
CA MET A 206 3.13 5.08 -9.68
C MET A 206 4.62 5.09 -9.93
N ILE A 207 5.38 4.88 -8.86
CA ILE A 207 6.83 4.85 -8.87
C ILE A 207 7.29 3.51 -8.29
N ILE A 208 8.15 2.80 -9.02
CA ILE A 208 8.89 1.68 -8.43
C ILE A 208 10.02 2.30 -7.59
N PRO A 209 9.96 2.21 -6.25
CA PRO A 209 10.97 2.83 -5.40
C PRO A 209 12.30 2.08 -5.50
N ILE A 210 13.39 2.85 -5.58
CA ILE A 210 14.77 2.37 -5.46
C ILE A 210 15.22 2.53 -4.01
N ALA A 211 14.86 3.65 -3.40
CA ALA A 211 15.14 3.93 -1.99
C ALA A 211 14.09 4.86 -1.39
N ILE A 212 13.83 4.62 -0.11
CA ILE A 212 13.06 5.50 0.77
C ILE A 212 14.01 5.89 1.90
N TYR A 213 14.18 7.19 2.14
CA TYR A 213 15.19 7.72 3.06
C TYR A 213 14.82 9.14 3.55
N ILE A 214 15.52 9.61 4.56
CA ILE A 214 15.35 10.93 5.19
C ILE A 214 16.22 11.98 4.48
#